data_235a7eefb114cfa1f85e6c136e45792d
#
_entry.id   235a7eefb114cfa1f85e6c136e45792d
#
_cell.length_a   1.000
_cell.length_b   1.000
_cell.length_c   1.000
_cell.angle_alpha   90.00
_cell.angle_beta   90.00
_cell.angle_gamma   90.00
#
_symmetry.space_group_name_H-M   'P 1'
#
loop_
_entity.id
_entity.type
_entity.pdbx_description
1 polymer ?
#
loop_
_entity_poly.entity_id
_entity_poly.type
_entity_poly.pdbx_seq_one_letter_code
_entity_poly.pdbx_strand_id
1 'polypeptide(L)'
;HERVRRRDGDVWGPFYEQPFGRSGQGTAWEGLSKYDLKRPNAWYWSRLKEFAEKGNKDGLLLFHENYFQHNILEAGAHWVDSPWRSSNNINQTGFPEPAPFAGDKRIFVADMFYDISHPVRRELHRQYIRQCLNNFADNSNVIQLTSAEFTGPLHFVQFWLDVIAEWETETGKKAKVALSTTKDVQDAILADPKRAAVVDIIDIRYWHYKTDGIFAPEGGKNMAPRQHM
;
A
#
# COMPACT_ATOMS: atom_id res chain seq x y z
N HIS A 1 -23.65 5.13 12.51
CA HIS A 1 -22.96 4.38 11.45
C HIS A 1 -22.97 2.92 11.80
N GLU A 2 -23.43 2.07 10.90
CA GLU A 2 -23.44 0.63 11.11
C GLU A 2 -22.01 0.11 11.22
N ARG A 3 -21.76 -0.69 12.25
CA ARG A 3 -20.53 -1.44 12.39
C ARG A 3 -20.50 -2.54 11.34
N VAL A 4 -19.47 -2.58 10.54
CA VAL A 4 -19.22 -3.71 9.66
C VAL A 4 -18.55 -4.80 10.47
N ARG A 5 -19.21 -5.95 10.58
CA ARG A 5 -18.58 -7.14 11.16
C ARG A 5 -17.58 -7.73 10.18
N ARG A 6 -16.35 -7.83 10.59
CA ARG A 6 -15.34 -8.69 9.97
C ARG A 6 -15.51 -10.10 10.53
N ARG A 7 -14.99 -11.10 9.82
CA ARG A 7 -14.89 -12.45 10.38
C ARG A 7 -13.98 -12.52 11.59
N ASP A 8 -13.08 -11.59 11.74
CA ASP A 8 -12.10 -11.45 12.83
C ASP A 8 -12.51 -10.44 13.90
N GLY A 9 -13.72 -9.91 13.81
CA GLY A 9 -14.26 -8.98 14.81
C GLY A 9 -15.03 -7.80 14.24
N ASP A 10 -15.37 -6.86 15.10
CA ASP A 10 -16.04 -5.63 14.73
C ASP A 10 -15.06 -4.65 14.08
N VAL A 11 -15.45 -4.13 12.94
CA VAL A 11 -14.75 -3.03 12.30
C VAL A 11 -15.43 -1.75 12.73
N TRP A 12 -14.64 -0.79 13.18
CA TRP A 12 -15.09 0.58 13.37
C TRP A 12 -15.58 1.12 12.03
N GLY A 13 -16.65 1.88 12.07
CA GLY A 13 -17.35 2.37 10.89
C GLY A 13 -16.42 2.93 9.81
N PRO A 14 -16.90 3.09 8.58
CA PRO A 14 -16.06 3.42 7.44
C PRO A 14 -15.22 4.67 7.73
N PHE A 15 -13.97 4.62 7.31
CA PHE A 15 -13.15 5.83 7.27
C PHE A 15 -13.67 6.68 6.12
N TYR A 16 -14.43 7.71 6.42
CA TYR A 16 -14.97 8.63 5.39
C TYR A 16 -13.87 9.40 4.66
N GLU A 17 -12.77 9.62 5.35
CA GLU A 17 -11.62 10.31 4.80
C GLU A 17 -10.57 9.29 4.32
N GLN A 18 -10.51 9.13 3.03
CA GLN A 18 -9.59 8.28 2.31
C GLN A 18 -8.60 9.16 1.50
N PRO A 19 -7.49 8.62 0.99
CA PRO A 19 -6.51 9.39 0.21
C PRO A 19 -7.06 9.97 -1.10
N PHE A 20 -8.23 9.54 -1.53
CA PHE A 20 -8.87 9.94 -2.78
C PHE A 20 -10.09 10.80 -2.55
N GLY A 21 -10.32 11.77 -3.43
CA GLY A 21 -11.47 12.66 -3.39
C GLY A 21 -12.75 12.00 -3.88
N ARG A 22 -13.88 12.52 -3.42
CA ARG A 22 -15.21 12.09 -3.88
C ARG A 22 -15.53 12.71 -5.23
N SER A 23 -16.04 11.89 -6.16
CA SER A 23 -16.36 12.34 -7.52
C SER A 23 -17.65 13.16 -7.63
N GLY A 24 -18.54 13.06 -6.66
CA GLY A 24 -19.92 13.58 -6.75
C GLY A 24 -20.84 12.69 -7.57
N GLN A 25 -20.41 11.54 -8.09
CA GLN A 25 -21.16 10.65 -8.96
C GLN A 25 -21.43 9.30 -8.28
N GLY A 26 -22.61 8.73 -8.55
CA GLY A 26 -22.99 7.41 -8.07
C GLY A 26 -22.96 7.29 -6.55
N THR A 27 -23.05 6.06 -6.06
CA THR A 27 -23.04 5.76 -4.62
C THR A 27 -22.04 4.64 -4.35
N ALA A 28 -21.12 4.87 -3.43
CA ALA A 28 -20.20 3.88 -2.89
C ALA A 28 -20.88 3.07 -1.77
N TRP A 29 -20.19 2.05 -1.28
CA TRP A 29 -20.76 1.12 -0.30
C TRP A 29 -21.28 1.80 0.98
N GLU A 30 -20.61 2.84 1.45
CA GLU A 30 -20.98 3.58 2.67
C GLU A 30 -22.07 4.65 2.45
N GLY A 31 -22.64 4.72 1.25
CA GLY A 31 -23.74 5.64 0.91
C GLY A 31 -23.31 7.03 0.43
N LEU A 32 -22.01 7.32 0.39
CA LEU A 32 -21.47 8.57 -0.18
C LEU A 32 -21.21 8.42 -1.69
N SER A 33 -20.92 9.54 -2.38
CA SER A 33 -20.54 9.46 -3.79
C SER A 33 -19.25 8.66 -3.98
N LYS A 34 -19.11 8.00 -5.14
CA LYS A 34 -17.94 7.21 -5.48
C LYS A 34 -16.65 8.06 -5.48
N TYR A 35 -15.54 7.39 -5.25
CA TYR A 35 -14.22 8.02 -5.33
C TYR A 35 -13.80 8.28 -6.78
N ASP A 36 -13.00 9.31 -6.97
CA ASP A 36 -12.14 9.46 -8.13
C ASP A 36 -10.69 9.23 -7.73
N LEU A 37 -10.11 8.10 -8.14
CA LEU A 37 -8.75 7.69 -7.78
C LEU A 37 -7.67 8.58 -8.41
N LYS A 38 -8.03 9.44 -9.35
CA LYS A 38 -7.13 10.45 -9.95
C LYS A 38 -7.13 11.76 -9.17
N ARG A 39 -8.03 11.92 -8.21
CA ARG A 39 -8.20 13.14 -7.44
C ARG A 39 -7.76 12.93 -6.00
N PRO A 40 -6.63 13.50 -5.55
CA PRO A 40 -6.22 13.45 -4.16
C PRO A 40 -7.24 14.15 -3.24
N ASN A 41 -7.45 13.60 -2.05
CA ASN A 41 -8.23 14.26 -1.00
C ASN A 41 -7.34 15.25 -0.26
N ALA A 42 -7.51 16.54 -0.53
CA ALA A 42 -6.68 17.60 0.04
C ALA A 42 -6.66 17.61 1.57
N TRP A 43 -7.81 17.35 2.20
CA TRP A 43 -7.91 17.29 3.66
C TRP A 43 -7.07 16.13 4.23
N TYR A 44 -7.20 14.93 3.68
CA TYR A 44 -6.45 13.75 4.10
C TYR A 44 -4.93 13.99 4.02
N TRP A 45 -4.45 14.47 2.87
CA TRP A 45 -3.03 14.67 2.63
C TRP A 45 -2.44 15.83 3.46
N SER A 46 -3.20 16.92 3.66
CA SER A 46 -2.75 18.01 4.53
C SER A 46 -2.65 17.58 6.00
N ARG A 47 -3.60 16.74 6.48
CA ARG A 47 -3.55 16.22 7.85
C ARG A 47 -2.35 15.29 8.07
N LEU A 48 -2.05 14.41 7.10
CA LEU A 48 -0.85 13.57 7.17
C LEU A 48 0.45 14.39 7.18
N LYS A 49 0.51 15.44 6.35
CA LYS A 49 1.68 16.33 6.33
C LYS A 49 1.84 17.06 7.67
N GLU A 50 0.77 17.61 8.21
CA GLU A 50 0.76 18.26 9.54
C GLU A 50 1.22 17.29 10.63
N PHE A 51 0.78 16.04 10.58
CA PHE A 51 1.21 15.00 11.51
C PHE A 51 2.71 14.72 11.42
N ALA A 52 3.24 14.60 10.19
CA ALA A 52 4.67 14.41 9.96
C ALA A 52 5.50 15.60 10.46
N GLU A 53 5.04 16.84 10.23
CA GLU A 53 5.69 18.06 10.70
C GLU A 53 5.73 18.15 12.23
N LYS A 54 4.64 17.78 12.91
CA LYS A 54 4.59 17.70 14.37
C LYS A 54 5.55 16.65 14.90
N GLY A 55 5.51 15.44 14.32
CA GLY A 55 6.44 14.36 14.69
C GLY A 55 7.90 14.77 14.53
N ASN A 56 8.23 15.48 13.45
CA ASN A 56 9.59 15.96 13.23
C ASN A 56 10.10 16.91 14.33
N LYS A 57 9.23 17.79 14.84
CA LYS A 57 9.58 18.69 15.96
C LYS A 57 9.90 17.94 17.24
N ASP A 58 9.28 16.77 17.42
CA ASP A 58 9.46 15.91 18.59
C ASP A 58 10.54 14.82 18.35
N GLY A 59 11.25 14.89 17.22
CA GLY A 59 12.31 13.92 16.87
C GLY A 59 11.79 12.54 16.47
N LEU A 60 10.53 12.42 16.07
CA LEU A 60 9.89 11.16 15.69
C LEU A 60 10.05 10.88 14.20
N LEU A 61 10.27 9.61 13.86
CA LEU A 61 10.22 9.12 12.49
C LEU A 61 8.81 8.59 12.18
N LEU A 62 8.32 8.91 10.99
CA LEU A 62 7.06 8.40 10.47
C LEU A 62 7.36 7.37 9.37
N PHE A 63 6.95 6.12 9.59
CA PHE A 63 6.90 5.11 8.54
C PHE A 63 5.57 5.22 7.82
N HIS A 64 5.62 5.72 6.58
CA HIS A 64 4.43 5.93 5.75
C HIS A 64 4.20 4.71 4.86
N GLU A 65 3.24 3.88 5.24
CA GLU A 65 2.76 2.77 4.42
C GLU A 65 1.97 3.33 3.23
N ASN A 66 2.47 3.15 2.01
CA ASN A 66 1.77 3.62 0.82
C ASN A 66 0.45 2.85 0.62
N TYR A 67 0.46 1.56 0.94
CA TYR A 67 -0.70 0.69 0.83
C TYR A 67 -0.98 -0.01 2.16
N PHE A 68 -2.25 -0.28 2.41
CA PHE A 68 -2.68 -1.13 3.52
C PHE A 68 -3.05 -2.50 2.97
N GLN A 69 -2.08 -3.41 2.90
CA GLN A 69 -2.28 -4.69 2.22
C GLN A 69 -3.37 -5.57 2.86
N HIS A 70 -3.67 -5.40 4.15
CA HIS A 70 -4.76 -6.15 4.79
C HIS A 70 -6.12 -5.92 4.11
N ASN A 71 -6.37 -4.74 3.55
CA ASN A 71 -7.55 -4.47 2.75
C ASN A 71 -7.59 -5.24 1.42
N ILE A 72 -6.45 -5.78 0.99
CA ILE A 72 -6.27 -6.44 -0.29
C ILE A 72 -6.21 -7.96 -0.12
N LEU A 73 -5.57 -8.42 0.96
CA LEU A 73 -5.29 -9.83 1.20
C LEU A 73 -6.33 -10.53 2.08
N GLU A 74 -7.03 -9.80 2.93
CA GLU A 74 -7.92 -10.37 3.92
C GLU A 74 -9.39 -10.36 3.49
N ALA A 75 -10.27 -10.74 4.42
CA ALA A 75 -11.69 -10.92 4.16
C ALA A 75 -12.36 -9.71 3.48
N GLY A 76 -13.46 -9.98 2.79
CA GLY A 76 -14.22 -8.99 2.04
C GLY A 76 -14.63 -7.75 2.85
N ALA A 77 -14.70 -7.84 4.18
CA ALA A 77 -14.98 -6.69 5.05
C ALA A 77 -13.88 -5.63 5.02
N HIS A 78 -12.62 -6.02 4.76
CA HIS A 78 -11.53 -5.08 4.55
C HIS A 78 -11.53 -4.45 3.15
N TRP A 79 -12.11 -5.15 2.18
CA TRP A 79 -12.21 -4.70 0.80
C TRP A 79 -13.47 -3.87 0.54
N VAL A 80 -14.51 -4.05 1.35
CA VAL A 80 -15.84 -3.50 1.14
C VAL A 80 -15.84 -1.98 0.94
N ASP A 81 -15.13 -1.25 1.78
CA ASP A 81 -15.04 0.21 1.77
C ASP A 81 -13.80 0.75 1.05
N SER A 82 -12.96 -0.14 0.50
CA SER A 82 -11.77 0.26 -0.23
C SER A 82 -12.10 1.16 -1.43
N PRO A 83 -11.45 2.31 -1.58
CA PRO A 83 -11.62 3.16 -2.77
C PRO A 83 -11.30 2.46 -4.09
N TRP A 84 -10.40 1.46 -4.07
CA TRP A 84 -9.98 0.71 -5.25
C TRP A 84 -11.04 -0.28 -5.74
N ARG A 85 -11.98 -0.69 -4.89
CA ARG A 85 -13.07 -1.58 -5.27
C ARG A 85 -13.90 -0.97 -6.40
N SER A 86 -14.22 -1.74 -7.45
CA SER A 86 -14.90 -1.24 -8.66
C SER A 86 -16.22 -0.56 -8.36
N SER A 87 -17.00 -1.06 -7.40
CA SER A 87 -18.27 -0.44 -6.99
C SER A 87 -18.08 0.91 -6.26
N ASN A 88 -16.90 1.20 -5.70
CA ASN A 88 -16.63 2.39 -4.90
C ASN A 88 -15.97 3.53 -5.67
N ASN A 89 -15.55 3.33 -6.91
CA ASN A 89 -14.89 4.36 -7.72
C ASN A 89 -15.49 4.51 -9.12
N ILE A 90 -15.11 5.58 -9.81
CA ILE A 90 -15.52 5.88 -11.18
C ILE A 90 -14.46 5.51 -12.23
N ASN A 91 -13.32 4.92 -11.83
CA ASN A 91 -12.12 4.82 -12.65
C ASN A 91 -11.98 3.49 -13.40
N GLN A 92 -12.99 2.63 -13.38
CA GLN A 92 -13.02 1.37 -14.13
C GLN A 92 -11.81 0.47 -13.78
N THR A 93 -11.56 0.27 -12.50
CA THR A 93 -10.44 -0.53 -12.00
C THR A 93 -10.51 -2.02 -12.39
N GLY A 94 -11.68 -2.52 -12.77
CA GLY A 94 -11.87 -3.87 -13.30
C GLY A 94 -11.77 -4.99 -12.27
N PHE A 95 -11.89 -4.68 -10.98
CA PHE A 95 -11.97 -5.73 -9.95
C PHE A 95 -13.34 -6.39 -9.97
N PRO A 96 -13.41 -7.71 -9.74
CA PRO A 96 -14.69 -8.44 -9.72
C PRO A 96 -15.59 -8.02 -8.56
N GLU A 97 -16.90 -8.10 -8.81
CA GLU A 97 -17.93 -7.82 -7.80
C GLU A 97 -18.91 -9.02 -7.73
N PRO A 98 -19.06 -9.63 -6.57
CA PRO A 98 -18.26 -9.48 -5.35
C PRO A 98 -16.84 -10.01 -5.52
N ALA A 99 -15.92 -9.56 -4.65
CA ALA A 99 -14.57 -10.08 -4.65
C ALA A 99 -14.57 -11.60 -4.33
N PRO A 100 -13.83 -12.43 -5.08
CA PRO A 100 -13.75 -13.86 -4.81
C PRO A 100 -12.99 -14.13 -3.51
N PHE A 101 -13.44 -15.09 -2.73
CA PHE A 101 -12.82 -15.52 -1.49
C PHE A 101 -11.84 -16.67 -1.71
N ALA A 102 -10.73 -16.63 -0.98
CA ALA A 102 -9.74 -17.71 -0.88
C ALA A 102 -9.72 -18.24 0.55
N GLY A 103 -10.49 -19.28 0.85
CA GLY A 103 -10.63 -19.82 2.22
C GLY A 103 -11.36 -18.86 3.16
N ASP A 104 -11.14 -18.99 4.45
CA ASP A 104 -11.98 -18.35 5.46
C ASP A 104 -11.84 -16.83 5.59
N LYS A 105 -10.67 -16.28 5.30
CA LYS A 105 -10.38 -14.88 5.62
C LYS A 105 -9.73 -14.08 4.48
N ARG A 106 -9.54 -14.67 3.30
CA ARG A 106 -8.79 -14.04 2.21
C ARG A 106 -9.63 -13.85 0.97
N ILE A 107 -9.29 -12.84 0.19
CA ILE A 107 -9.91 -12.54 -1.08
C ILE A 107 -8.87 -12.61 -2.21
N PHE A 108 -9.30 -13.01 -3.40
CA PHE A 108 -8.44 -13.12 -4.59
C PHE A 108 -8.35 -11.82 -5.39
N VAL A 109 -8.25 -10.67 -4.72
CA VAL A 109 -8.04 -9.40 -5.43
C VAL A 109 -6.57 -9.02 -5.52
N ALA A 110 -5.70 -9.62 -4.69
CA ALA A 110 -4.31 -9.24 -4.60
C ALA A 110 -3.54 -9.45 -5.91
N ASP A 111 -3.76 -10.58 -6.61
CA ASP A 111 -3.13 -10.83 -7.90
C ASP A 111 -3.50 -9.75 -8.92
N MET A 112 -4.76 -9.33 -8.95
CA MET A 112 -5.23 -8.27 -9.84
C MET A 112 -4.76 -6.89 -9.37
N PHE A 113 -4.71 -6.65 -8.06
CA PHE A 113 -4.30 -5.36 -7.49
C PHE A 113 -2.84 -5.06 -7.81
N TYR A 114 -1.97 -6.05 -7.67
CA TYR A 114 -0.54 -5.92 -7.95
C TYR A 114 -0.18 -6.16 -9.42
N ASP A 115 -1.16 -6.46 -10.28
CA ASP A 115 -0.94 -6.63 -11.71
C ASP A 115 -0.76 -5.27 -12.41
N ILE A 116 0.48 -4.90 -12.63
CA ILE A 116 0.88 -3.69 -13.35
C ILE A 116 0.85 -3.82 -14.88
N SER A 117 0.48 -4.96 -15.43
CA SER A 117 0.23 -5.11 -16.86
C SER A 117 -1.08 -4.45 -17.29
N HIS A 118 -2.03 -4.32 -16.35
CA HIS A 118 -3.31 -3.65 -16.60
C HIS A 118 -3.11 -2.12 -16.66
N PRO A 119 -3.35 -1.47 -17.81
CA PRO A 119 -2.92 -0.09 -18.03
C PRO A 119 -3.59 0.92 -17.08
N VAL A 120 -4.88 0.74 -16.78
CA VAL A 120 -5.61 1.64 -15.88
C VAL A 120 -5.06 1.52 -14.46
N ARG A 121 -4.90 0.30 -13.94
CA ARG A 121 -4.38 0.09 -12.58
C ARG A 121 -2.93 0.57 -12.46
N ARG A 122 -2.08 0.26 -13.45
CA ARG A 122 -0.69 0.73 -13.48
C ARG A 122 -0.59 2.25 -13.36
N GLU A 123 -1.40 2.98 -14.14
CA GLU A 123 -1.37 4.45 -14.13
C GLU A 123 -1.90 5.00 -12.79
N LEU A 124 -2.96 4.42 -12.24
CA LEU A 124 -3.49 4.80 -10.93
C LEU A 124 -2.48 4.55 -9.81
N HIS A 125 -1.76 3.42 -9.84
CA HIS A 125 -0.68 3.14 -8.90
C HIS A 125 0.45 4.15 -9.02
N ARG A 126 0.87 4.47 -10.25
CA ARG A 126 1.91 5.47 -10.50
C ARG A 126 1.53 6.83 -9.92
N GLN A 127 0.31 7.30 -10.19
CA GLN A 127 -0.19 8.57 -9.66
C GLN A 127 -0.26 8.57 -8.14
N TYR A 128 -0.72 7.48 -7.55
CA TYR A 128 -0.83 7.35 -6.10
C TYR A 128 0.54 7.33 -5.41
N ILE A 129 1.50 6.57 -5.90
CA ILE A 129 2.86 6.54 -5.38
C ILE A 129 3.48 7.95 -5.45
N ARG A 130 3.35 8.63 -6.58
CA ARG A 130 3.84 10.01 -6.74
C ARG A 130 3.16 10.98 -5.79
N GLN A 131 1.87 10.81 -5.52
CA GLN A 131 1.16 11.61 -4.51
C GLN A 131 1.73 11.38 -3.11
N CYS A 132 2.05 10.14 -2.72
CA CYS A 132 2.73 9.84 -1.47
C CYS A 132 4.07 10.58 -1.36
N LEU A 133 4.88 10.53 -2.41
CA LEU A 133 6.18 11.19 -2.46
C LEU A 133 6.06 12.73 -2.40
N ASN A 134 5.17 13.29 -3.21
CA ASN A 134 4.95 14.74 -3.26
C ASN A 134 4.47 15.31 -1.93
N ASN A 135 3.61 14.58 -1.22
CA ASN A 135 3.08 15.04 0.06
C ASN A 135 4.17 15.25 1.11
N PHE A 136 5.20 14.41 1.07
CA PHE A 136 6.27 14.42 2.05
C PHE A 136 7.65 14.85 1.49
N ALA A 137 7.65 15.45 0.32
CA ALA A 137 8.87 15.82 -0.40
C ALA A 137 9.85 16.72 0.40
N ASP A 138 9.35 17.44 1.40
CA ASP A 138 10.11 18.34 2.26
C ASP A 138 10.21 17.82 3.72
N ASN A 139 9.74 16.60 3.99
CA ASN A 139 9.72 16.01 5.32
C ASN A 139 10.87 14.99 5.49
N SER A 140 11.94 15.39 6.17
CA SER A 140 13.13 14.54 6.37
C SER A 140 12.91 13.35 7.31
N ASN A 141 11.83 13.37 8.09
CA ASN A 141 11.48 12.34 9.08
C ASN A 141 10.49 11.29 8.55
N VAL A 142 10.14 11.33 7.25
CA VAL A 142 9.21 10.36 6.67
C VAL A 142 9.97 9.30 5.88
N ILE A 143 9.67 8.03 6.17
CA ILE A 143 10.22 6.86 5.51
C ILE A 143 9.07 6.21 4.74
N GLN A 144 9.25 6.04 3.43
CA GLN A 144 8.27 5.42 2.54
C GLN A 144 8.44 3.90 2.53
N LEU A 145 7.36 3.15 2.63
CA LEU A 145 7.34 1.70 2.39
C LEU A 145 6.06 1.30 1.66
N THR A 146 6.09 0.16 0.98
CA THR A 146 4.91 -0.34 0.26
C THR A 146 3.75 -0.61 1.22
N SER A 147 4.02 -1.38 2.27
CA SER A 147 3.14 -1.66 3.42
C SER A 147 3.98 -2.29 4.51
N ALA A 148 3.59 -2.16 5.75
CA ALA A 148 4.10 -3.04 6.79
C ALA A 148 3.69 -4.48 6.45
N GLU A 149 4.59 -5.42 6.73
CA GLU A 149 4.33 -6.84 6.46
C GLU A 149 4.00 -7.15 4.99
N PHE A 150 4.65 -6.47 4.05
CA PHE A 150 4.35 -6.65 2.64
C PHE A 150 4.83 -8.01 2.12
N THR A 151 3.89 -8.80 1.62
CA THR A 151 4.13 -10.13 1.04
C THR A 151 3.81 -10.20 -0.45
N GLY A 152 3.55 -9.06 -1.06
CA GLY A 152 3.22 -8.94 -2.48
C GLY A 152 4.37 -9.30 -3.42
N PRO A 153 4.12 -9.36 -4.74
CA PRO A 153 5.04 -9.88 -5.73
C PRO A 153 6.23 -8.95 -5.99
N LEU A 154 7.35 -9.56 -6.35
CA LEU A 154 8.59 -8.86 -6.72
C LEU A 154 8.36 -7.78 -7.79
N HIS A 155 7.60 -8.08 -8.85
CA HIS A 155 7.36 -7.13 -9.95
C HIS A 155 6.66 -5.84 -9.49
N PHE A 156 5.81 -5.92 -8.46
CA PHE A 156 5.17 -4.72 -7.93
C PHE A 156 6.15 -3.87 -7.10
N VAL A 157 7.02 -4.51 -6.32
CA VAL A 157 8.10 -3.81 -5.59
C VAL A 157 9.07 -3.14 -6.57
N GLN A 158 9.43 -3.84 -7.64
CA GLN A 158 10.27 -3.27 -8.72
C GLN A 158 9.62 -2.04 -9.35
N PHE A 159 8.33 -2.14 -9.69
CA PHE A 159 7.58 -1.01 -10.23
C PHE A 159 7.52 0.17 -9.25
N TRP A 160 7.28 -0.09 -7.96
CA TRP A 160 7.23 0.93 -6.92
C TRP A 160 8.57 1.68 -6.81
N LEU A 161 9.69 0.96 -6.79
CA LEU A 161 11.04 1.53 -6.76
C LEU A 161 11.36 2.30 -8.05
N ASP A 162 10.95 1.79 -9.21
CA ASP A 162 11.14 2.48 -10.50
C ASP A 162 10.40 3.83 -10.51
N VAL A 163 9.18 3.90 -9.99
CA VAL A 163 8.42 5.15 -9.87
C VAL A 163 9.10 6.14 -8.91
N ILE A 164 9.69 5.64 -7.81
CA ILE A 164 10.45 6.50 -6.89
C ILE A 164 11.70 7.06 -7.59
N ALA A 165 12.48 6.20 -8.26
CA ALA A 165 13.69 6.61 -8.98
C ALA A 165 13.38 7.67 -10.06
N GLU A 166 12.29 7.50 -10.80
CA GLU A 166 11.82 8.49 -11.78
C GLU A 166 11.46 9.81 -11.10
N TRP A 167 10.69 9.76 -10.00
CA TRP A 167 10.30 10.95 -9.25
C TRP A 167 11.54 11.69 -8.69
N GLU A 168 12.51 10.98 -8.15
CA GLU A 168 13.76 11.56 -7.67
C GLU A 168 14.55 12.24 -8.78
N THR A 169 14.63 11.61 -9.95
CA THR A 169 15.30 12.17 -11.12
C THR A 169 14.62 13.45 -11.62
N GLU A 170 13.29 13.44 -11.69
CA GLU A 170 12.50 14.59 -12.19
C GLU A 170 12.50 15.77 -11.22
N THR A 171 12.49 15.52 -9.92
CA THR A 171 12.35 16.57 -8.90
C THR A 171 13.68 17.03 -8.30
N GLY A 172 14.74 16.25 -8.43
CA GLY A 172 16.00 16.46 -7.73
C GLY A 172 15.93 16.21 -6.23
N LYS A 173 14.79 15.71 -5.71
CA LYS A 173 14.59 15.38 -4.30
C LYS A 173 14.93 13.92 -4.03
N LYS A 174 15.09 13.57 -2.77
CA LYS A 174 15.31 12.19 -2.31
C LYS A 174 14.22 11.77 -1.33
N ALA A 175 13.65 10.58 -1.55
CA ALA A 175 12.81 9.92 -0.56
C ALA A 175 13.68 9.04 0.34
N LYS A 176 13.28 8.83 1.59
CA LYS A 176 13.82 7.75 2.42
C LYS A 176 12.95 6.51 2.21
N VAL A 177 13.56 5.42 1.80
CA VAL A 177 12.86 4.21 1.35
C VAL A 177 13.23 3.01 2.20
N ALA A 178 12.21 2.39 2.80
CA ALA A 178 12.35 1.12 3.51
C ALA A 178 11.79 -0.03 2.68
N LEU A 179 12.55 -1.11 2.62
CA LEU A 179 12.14 -2.35 1.97
C LEU A 179 11.62 -3.33 3.04
N SER A 180 10.30 -3.29 3.30
CA SER A 180 9.60 -4.13 4.27
C SER A 180 8.90 -5.30 3.58
N THR A 181 9.68 -6.22 3.03
CA THR A 181 9.20 -7.37 2.27
C THR A 181 9.79 -8.67 2.82
N THR A 182 9.41 -9.81 2.24
CA THR A 182 10.04 -11.09 2.54
C THR A 182 11.48 -11.14 2.03
N LYS A 183 12.30 -12.00 2.62
CA LYS A 183 13.75 -12.04 2.33
C LYS A 183 14.08 -12.31 0.87
N ASP A 184 13.37 -13.22 0.22
CA ASP A 184 13.54 -13.56 -1.19
C ASP A 184 13.32 -12.34 -2.11
N VAL A 185 12.29 -11.54 -1.82
CA VAL A 185 12.05 -10.28 -2.54
C VAL A 185 13.13 -9.25 -2.22
N GLN A 186 13.55 -9.12 -0.96
CA GLN A 186 14.67 -8.22 -0.57
C GLN A 186 15.95 -8.60 -1.31
N ASP A 187 16.32 -9.87 -1.28
CA ASP A 187 17.54 -10.35 -1.94
C ASP A 187 17.49 -10.08 -3.46
N ALA A 188 16.36 -10.29 -4.10
CA ALA A 188 16.20 -10.03 -5.53
C ALA A 188 16.31 -8.52 -5.87
N ILE A 189 15.78 -7.64 -5.03
CA ILE A 189 15.93 -6.19 -5.19
C ILE A 189 17.38 -5.75 -4.96
N LEU A 190 18.03 -6.25 -3.92
CA LEU A 190 19.41 -5.89 -3.58
C LEU A 190 20.42 -6.42 -4.60
N ALA A 191 20.09 -7.51 -5.31
CA ALA A 191 20.89 -8.03 -6.42
C ALA A 191 20.80 -7.16 -7.70
N ASP A 192 19.85 -6.25 -7.79
CA ASP A 192 19.70 -5.28 -8.88
C ASP A 192 20.31 -3.92 -8.46
N PRO A 193 21.51 -3.56 -8.92
CA PRO A 193 22.19 -2.33 -8.45
C PRO A 193 21.36 -1.05 -8.68
N LYS A 194 20.56 -1.02 -9.75
CA LYS A 194 19.72 0.15 -10.07
C LYS A 194 18.64 0.37 -9.02
N ARG A 195 17.97 -0.70 -8.59
CA ARG A 195 16.90 -0.63 -7.59
C ARG A 195 17.44 -0.60 -6.18
N ALA A 196 18.54 -1.32 -5.92
CA ALA A 196 19.24 -1.26 -4.63
C ALA A 196 19.64 0.18 -4.26
N ALA A 197 20.03 0.99 -5.24
CA ALA A 197 20.41 2.39 -5.03
C ALA A 197 19.27 3.31 -4.57
N VAL A 198 18.04 2.85 -4.63
CA VAL A 198 16.84 3.59 -4.15
C VAL A 198 16.50 3.23 -2.71
N VAL A 199 17.03 2.12 -2.18
CA VAL A 199 16.68 1.58 -0.87
C VAL A 199 17.66 2.07 0.19
N ASP A 200 17.14 2.67 1.27
CA ASP A 200 17.95 3.16 2.40
C ASP A 200 17.91 2.21 3.62
N ILE A 201 16.78 1.49 3.81
CA ILE A 201 16.50 0.72 5.01
C ILE A 201 15.99 -0.66 4.64
N ILE A 202 16.51 -1.70 5.30
CA ILE A 202 15.99 -3.06 5.22
C ILE A 202 15.22 -3.37 6.50
N ASP A 203 13.93 -3.66 6.35
CA ASP A 203 13.08 -4.12 7.44
C ASP A 203 13.07 -5.66 7.46
N ILE A 204 13.59 -6.24 8.54
CA ILE A 204 13.75 -7.69 8.70
C ILE A 204 12.54 -8.35 9.38
N ARG A 205 11.37 -7.77 9.32
CA ARG A 205 10.16 -8.24 10.01
C ARG A 205 9.78 -9.69 9.69
N TYR A 206 9.99 -10.14 8.46
CA TYR A 206 9.61 -11.48 8.01
C TYR A 206 10.73 -12.50 8.03
N TRP A 207 11.94 -12.12 8.43
CA TRP A 207 13.04 -13.04 8.52
C TRP A 207 13.96 -12.70 9.69
N HIS A 208 14.65 -13.69 10.20
CA HIS A 208 15.59 -13.48 11.29
C HIS A 208 16.59 -14.64 11.38
N TYR A 209 17.69 -14.38 12.05
CA TYR A 209 18.68 -15.40 12.35
C TYR A 209 18.22 -16.31 13.49
N LYS A 210 18.47 -17.61 13.34
CA LYS A 210 18.31 -18.63 14.36
C LYS A 210 19.70 -19.22 14.66
N THR A 211 19.76 -20.06 15.72
CA THR A 211 20.99 -20.80 16.08
C THR A 211 21.47 -21.72 14.97
N ASP A 212 20.56 -22.27 14.18
CA ASP A 212 20.78 -23.26 13.14
C ASP A 212 20.60 -22.74 11.71
N GLY A 213 20.46 -21.41 11.54
CA GLY A 213 20.30 -20.83 10.21
C GLY A 213 19.44 -19.57 10.18
N ILE A 214 18.78 -19.35 9.04
CA ILE A 214 17.90 -18.20 8.83
C ILE A 214 16.47 -18.68 8.68
N PHE A 215 15.56 -18.13 9.49
CA PHE A 215 14.13 -18.23 9.21
C PHE A 215 13.77 -17.18 8.16
N ALA A 216 13.39 -17.63 6.98
CA ALA A 216 13.02 -16.76 5.86
C ALA A 216 11.91 -17.43 5.04
N PRO A 217 10.63 -17.26 5.43
CA PRO A 217 9.52 -17.82 4.67
C PRO A 217 9.45 -17.16 3.28
N GLU A 218 9.06 -17.95 2.28
CA GLU A 218 8.85 -17.46 0.92
C GLU A 218 7.76 -16.40 0.88
N GLY A 219 8.01 -15.34 0.16
CA GLY A 219 7.07 -14.27 -0.15
C GLY A 219 6.71 -14.21 -1.63
N GLY A 220 6.23 -13.04 -2.04
CA GLY A 220 5.89 -12.79 -3.43
C GLY A 220 4.63 -13.51 -3.94
N LYS A 221 3.87 -14.15 -3.05
CA LYS A 221 2.72 -15.01 -3.37
C LYS A 221 1.37 -14.38 -3.06
N ASN A 222 1.28 -13.07 -2.88
CA ASN A 222 0.02 -12.37 -2.57
C ASN A 222 -0.76 -12.92 -1.36
N MET A 223 -0.10 -13.64 -0.49
CA MET A 223 -0.67 -14.21 0.75
C MET A 223 0.38 -14.12 1.85
N ALA A 224 -0.01 -13.61 3.01
CA ALA A 224 0.90 -13.55 4.14
C ALA A 224 1.47 -14.96 4.46
N PRO A 225 2.78 -15.10 4.65
CA PRO A 225 3.34 -16.37 5.07
C PRO A 225 2.71 -16.78 6.39
N ARG A 226 2.44 -18.07 6.56
CA ARG A 226 2.04 -18.57 7.88
C ARG A 226 3.22 -18.37 8.83
N GLN A 227 3.03 -17.52 9.81
CA GLN A 227 3.96 -17.41 10.92
C GLN A 227 3.80 -18.69 11.74
N HIS A 228 4.73 -19.58 11.64
CA HIS A 228 4.92 -20.63 12.63
C HIS A 228 5.72 -20.00 13.76
N MET A 229 5.01 -19.67 14.84
CA MET A 229 5.64 -19.33 16.11
C MET A 229 6.31 -20.56 16.72
#